data_a28e57aaa69ddf47e5fbfa093315b99b
#
_entry.id   a28e57aaa69ddf47e5fbfa093315b99b
#
_cell.length_a   1.000
_cell.length_b   1.000
_cell.length_c   1.000
_cell.angle_alpha   90.00
_cell.angle_beta   90.00
_cell.angle_gamma   90.00
#
_symmetry.space_group_name_H-M   'P 1'
#
loop_
_entity.id
_entity.type
_entity.pdbx_description
1 polymer ?
#
loop_
_entity_poly.entity_id
_entity_poly.type
_entity_poly.pdbx_seq_one_letter_code
_entity_poly.pdbx_strand_id
1 'polypeptide(L)'
;VSRVLYNKRIISLDLASLVAGTKYRGQFEERMKAVMNELEKNSDIILFIDEIHTIVGAGGATGSLDASNMFKPALARGTIQCIGATTLDEYRNSIEKDGALERRFQKIIVEQTNEEETLEILKNIKEKYEDHHNVIYTDEALLACVKLTSRYMTDRHLPDKAIDALDEAGSRVHLTNLDVPPHIDAVSYTHLRAHETEAY
;
A
#
# COMPACT_ATOMS: atom_id res chain seq x y z
N VAL A 1 6.49 18.10 9.33
CA VAL A 1 7.41 16.97 9.59
C VAL A 1 8.30 17.33 10.77
N SER A 2 8.49 16.41 11.72
CA SER A 2 9.38 16.62 12.85
C SER A 2 10.82 16.89 12.39
N ARG A 3 11.54 17.79 13.08
CA ARG A 3 12.95 18.08 12.77
C ARG A 3 13.83 16.82 12.77
N VAL A 4 13.49 15.82 13.58
CA VAL A 4 14.21 14.54 13.66
C VAL A 4 14.11 13.72 12.36
N LEU A 5 13.02 13.90 11.60
CA LEU A 5 12.76 13.16 10.36
C LEU A 5 13.14 13.95 9.10
N TYR A 6 13.52 15.23 9.24
CA TYR A 6 13.71 16.12 8.09
C TYR A 6 14.80 15.63 7.10
N ASN A 7 15.87 15.04 7.63
CA ASN A 7 16.98 14.52 6.82
C ASN A 7 16.94 13.00 6.67
N LYS A 8 15.82 12.35 7.01
CA LYS A 8 15.68 10.90 6.84
C LYS A 8 15.19 10.57 5.44
N ARG A 9 15.71 9.47 4.90
CA ARG A 9 15.27 8.88 3.63
C ARG A 9 14.53 7.58 3.91
N ILE A 10 13.36 7.41 3.33
CA ILE A 10 12.63 6.16 3.41
C ILE A 10 12.96 5.35 2.16
N ILE A 11 13.49 4.14 2.36
CA ILE A 11 13.86 3.22 1.27
C ILE A 11 13.00 1.96 1.43
N SER A 12 12.25 1.64 0.38
CA SER A 12 11.45 0.41 0.32
C SER A 12 12.34 -0.77 -0.04
N LEU A 13 12.23 -1.85 0.73
CA LEU A 13 12.89 -3.11 0.48
C LEU A 13 11.85 -4.12 -0.05
N ASP A 14 12.05 -4.54 -1.29
CA ASP A 14 11.31 -5.64 -1.88
C ASP A 14 12.03 -6.96 -1.62
N LEU A 15 11.50 -7.75 -0.70
CA LEU A 15 12.06 -9.06 -0.34
C LEU A 15 11.95 -10.07 -1.47
N ALA A 16 10.89 -9.99 -2.29
CA ALA A 16 10.72 -10.87 -3.44
C ALA A 16 11.84 -10.68 -4.46
N SER A 17 12.23 -9.44 -4.72
CA SER A 17 13.37 -9.11 -5.60
C SER A 17 14.71 -9.61 -5.06
N LEU A 18 14.89 -9.65 -3.73
CA LEU A 18 16.11 -10.20 -3.13
C LEU A 18 16.22 -11.72 -3.29
N VAL A 19 15.09 -12.41 -3.26
CA VAL A 19 15.00 -13.86 -3.47
C VAL A 19 15.11 -14.21 -4.96
N ALA A 20 14.62 -13.35 -5.83
CA ALA A 20 14.62 -13.57 -7.27
C ALA A 20 16.05 -13.81 -7.80
N GLY A 21 16.21 -14.89 -8.57
CA GLY A 21 17.50 -15.27 -9.16
C GLY A 21 18.49 -15.91 -8.18
N THR A 22 18.12 -16.14 -6.93
CA THR A 22 18.95 -16.92 -6.00
C THR A 22 18.61 -18.39 -6.12
N LYS A 23 19.57 -19.22 -6.58
CA LYS A 23 19.39 -20.68 -6.65
C LYS A 23 19.65 -21.37 -5.30
N TYR A 24 20.39 -20.72 -4.42
CA TYR A 24 20.83 -21.27 -3.15
C TYR A 24 20.59 -20.27 -2.01
N ARG A 25 20.24 -20.80 -0.85
CA ARG A 25 20.00 -20.04 0.38
C ARG A 25 21.15 -19.09 0.74
N GLY A 26 22.41 -19.52 0.55
CA GLY A 26 23.58 -18.71 0.85
C GLY A 26 23.67 -17.41 0.06
N GLN A 27 23.20 -17.39 -1.19
CA GLN A 27 23.19 -16.18 -2.02
C GLN A 27 22.22 -15.14 -1.49
N PHE A 28 21.06 -15.56 -1.01
CA PHE A 28 20.12 -14.65 -0.35
C PHE A 28 20.69 -14.08 0.94
N GLU A 29 21.28 -14.94 1.79
CA GLU A 29 21.91 -14.51 3.05
C GLU A 29 23.04 -13.49 2.80
N GLU A 30 23.82 -13.69 1.76
CA GLU A 30 24.90 -12.77 1.37
C GLU A 30 24.34 -11.41 0.92
N ARG A 31 23.32 -11.40 0.06
CA ARG A 31 22.64 -10.16 -0.38
C ARG A 31 22.01 -9.43 0.80
N MET A 32 21.33 -10.15 1.67
CA MET A 32 20.70 -9.57 2.86
C MET A 32 21.75 -8.98 3.81
N LYS A 33 22.90 -9.66 4.01
CA LYS A 33 24.01 -9.12 4.79
C LYS A 33 24.56 -7.82 4.19
N ALA A 34 24.69 -7.75 2.88
CA ALA A 34 25.15 -6.54 2.19
C ALA A 34 24.17 -5.37 2.45
N VAL A 35 22.87 -5.61 2.32
CA VAL A 35 21.84 -4.61 2.63
C VAL A 35 21.91 -4.17 4.09
N MET A 36 21.99 -5.11 5.04
CA MET A 36 22.08 -4.79 6.46
C MET A 36 23.32 -3.96 6.81
N ASN A 37 24.47 -4.31 6.24
CA ASN A 37 25.71 -3.56 6.42
C ASN A 37 25.62 -2.13 5.87
N GLU A 38 24.91 -1.94 4.77
CA GLU A 38 24.70 -0.62 4.18
C GLU A 38 23.75 0.23 5.05
N LEU A 39 22.68 -0.37 5.57
CA LEU A 39 21.77 0.30 6.49
C LEU A 39 22.45 0.70 7.81
N GLU A 40 23.32 -0.14 8.37
CA GLU A 40 24.05 0.16 9.60
C GLU A 40 25.06 1.32 9.42
N LYS A 41 25.58 1.53 8.21
CA LYS A 41 26.47 2.66 7.88
C LYS A 41 25.73 3.97 7.68
N ASN A 42 24.46 3.91 7.27
CA ASN A 42 23.66 5.06 6.88
C ASN A 42 22.48 5.25 7.84
N SER A 43 22.74 5.88 8.97
CA SER A 43 21.72 6.11 10.01
C SER A 43 20.59 7.08 9.60
N ASP A 44 20.70 7.74 8.45
CA ASP A 44 19.67 8.59 7.85
C ASP A 44 18.58 7.78 7.12
N ILE A 45 18.80 6.48 6.90
CA ILE A 45 17.86 5.61 6.21
C ILE A 45 16.83 5.03 7.20
N ILE A 46 15.56 5.11 6.83
CA ILE A 46 14.47 4.34 7.42
C ILE A 46 14.05 3.29 6.40
N LEU A 47 14.20 2.03 6.77
CA LEU A 47 13.79 0.92 5.91
C LEU A 47 12.27 0.76 5.95
N PHE A 48 11.63 0.70 4.79
CA PHE A 48 10.22 0.34 4.66
C PHE A 48 10.12 -1.08 4.08
N ILE A 49 9.37 -1.94 4.76
CA ILE A 49 9.10 -3.31 4.29
C ILE A 49 7.59 -3.49 4.22
N ASP A 50 7.09 -3.63 3.00
CA ASP A 50 5.71 -4.05 2.81
C ASP A 50 5.57 -5.55 3.08
N GLU A 51 4.42 -5.97 3.55
CA GLU A 51 4.15 -7.35 3.97
C GLU A 51 5.25 -7.92 4.88
N ILE A 52 5.62 -7.16 5.92
CA ILE A 52 6.72 -7.51 6.84
C ILE A 52 6.60 -8.92 7.45
N HIS A 53 5.39 -9.49 7.50
CA HIS A 53 5.18 -10.85 7.94
C HIS A 53 5.96 -11.88 7.11
N THR A 54 6.29 -11.54 5.86
CA THR A 54 7.07 -12.42 4.96
C THR A 54 8.51 -12.63 5.39
N ILE A 55 9.06 -11.75 6.25
CA ILE A 55 10.41 -11.96 6.83
C ILE A 55 10.43 -13.10 7.86
N VAL A 56 9.29 -13.34 8.52
CA VAL A 56 9.11 -14.46 9.43
C VAL A 56 8.75 -15.64 8.55
N GLY A 57 9.69 -16.45 8.19
CA GLY A 57 9.46 -17.59 7.33
C GLY A 57 8.24 -18.37 7.83
N ALA A 58 7.23 -18.53 6.96
CA ALA A 58 6.09 -19.38 7.24
C ALA A 58 6.62 -20.79 7.54
N GLY A 59 6.81 -21.07 8.81
CA GLY A 59 7.43 -22.29 9.32
C GLY A 59 6.64 -23.54 8.93
N GLY A 60 6.84 -24.02 7.72
CA GLY A 60 6.14 -25.22 7.26
C GLY A 60 6.68 -25.88 6.01
N ALA A 61 7.46 -25.22 5.21
CA ALA A 61 8.08 -25.87 4.06
C ALA A 61 9.60 -25.82 4.17
N THR A 62 10.24 -26.96 4.04
CA THR A 62 11.68 -27.13 3.90
C THR A 62 12.20 -26.19 2.82
N GLY A 63 12.78 -25.04 3.23
CA GLY A 63 13.35 -24.06 2.31
C GLY A 63 12.87 -22.62 2.47
N SER A 64 11.94 -22.31 3.38
CA SER A 64 11.55 -20.92 3.64
C SER A 64 12.73 -20.16 4.25
N LEU A 65 13.10 -19.07 3.57
CA LEU A 65 14.18 -18.19 3.97
C LEU A 65 13.72 -17.38 5.19
N ASP A 66 14.18 -17.78 6.38
CA ASP A 66 13.92 -17.01 7.60
C ASP A 66 14.87 -15.82 7.67
N ALA A 67 14.43 -14.70 7.08
CA ALA A 67 15.16 -13.45 7.12
C ALA A 67 15.11 -12.81 8.53
N SER A 68 14.16 -13.19 9.38
CA SER A 68 13.94 -12.57 10.68
C SER A 68 15.17 -12.65 11.58
N ASN A 69 15.89 -13.76 11.52
CA ASN A 69 17.11 -13.97 12.32
C ASN A 69 18.24 -13.01 11.95
N MET A 70 18.21 -12.43 10.74
CA MET A 70 19.18 -11.42 10.32
C MET A 70 18.79 -10.02 10.77
N PHE A 71 17.47 -9.71 10.79
CA PHE A 71 16.96 -8.43 11.26
C PHE A 71 16.99 -8.27 12.78
N LYS A 72 16.68 -9.35 13.53
CA LYS A 72 16.57 -9.32 14.99
C LYS A 72 17.76 -8.68 15.71
N PRO A 73 19.02 -9.01 15.38
CA PRO A 73 20.18 -8.40 16.06
C PRO A 73 20.30 -6.90 15.79
N ALA A 74 20.12 -6.46 14.55
CA ALA A 74 20.24 -5.05 14.18
C ALA A 74 19.11 -4.19 14.76
N LEU A 75 17.86 -4.70 14.75
CA LEU A 75 16.72 -4.08 15.43
C LEU A 75 16.95 -4.02 16.95
N ALA A 76 17.52 -5.06 17.55
CA ALA A 76 17.81 -5.10 18.97
C ALA A 76 18.84 -4.05 19.42
N ARG A 77 19.85 -3.83 18.59
CA ARG A 77 20.86 -2.81 18.84
C ARG A 77 20.39 -1.38 18.50
N GLY A 78 19.23 -1.25 17.82
CA GLY A 78 18.77 0.04 17.31
C GLY A 78 19.65 0.62 16.21
N THR A 79 20.48 -0.21 15.56
CA THR A 79 21.37 0.22 14.47
C THR A 79 20.62 0.51 13.18
N ILE A 80 19.41 -0.05 13.03
CA ILE A 80 18.52 0.21 11.90
C ILE A 80 17.16 0.68 12.40
N GLN A 81 16.51 1.55 11.60
CA GLN A 81 15.14 1.96 11.78
C GLN A 81 14.29 1.31 10.68
N CYS A 82 13.18 0.68 11.06
CA CYS A 82 12.33 -0.04 10.13
C CYS A 82 10.84 0.32 10.36
N ILE A 83 10.12 0.51 9.27
CA ILE A 83 8.67 0.60 9.22
C ILE A 83 8.19 -0.63 8.46
N GLY A 84 7.34 -1.44 9.09
CA GLY A 84 6.74 -2.60 8.45
C GLY A 84 5.24 -2.38 8.28
N ALA A 85 4.70 -2.72 7.11
CA ALA A 85 3.28 -2.77 6.85
C ALA A 85 2.80 -4.23 6.77
N THR A 86 1.63 -4.51 7.33
CA THR A 86 1.01 -5.84 7.26
C THR A 86 -0.46 -5.76 7.65
N THR A 87 -1.22 -6.82 7.42
CA THR A 87 -2.58 -6.96 7.92
C THR A 87 -2.60 -7.35 9.40
N LEU A 88 -3.71 -7.10 10.09
CA LEU A 88 -3.85 -7.49 11.50
C LEU A 88 -3.78 -9.01 11.71
N ASP A 89 -4.31 -9.77 10.77
CA ASP A 89 -4.31 -11.24 10.87
C ASP A 89 -2.90 -11.80 10.66
N GLU A 90 -2.16 -11.29 9.67
CA GLU A 90 -0.77 -11.69 9.45
C GLU A 90 0.15 -11.23 10.60
N TYR A 91 -0.11 -10.04 11.18
CA TYR A 91 0.60 -9.59 12.37
C TYR A 91 0.45 -10.58 13.52
N ARG A 92 -0.80 -11.00 13.83
CA ARG A 92 -1.09 -11.98 14.89
C ARG A 92 -0.47 -13.35 14.61
N ASN A 93 -0.49 -13.77 13.34
CA ASN A 93 0.00 -15.09 12.94
C ASN A 93 1.51 -15.20 12.90
N SER A 94 2.20 -14.12 12.56
CA SER A 94 3.65 -14.13 12.27
C SER A 94 4.45 -13.30 13.23
N ILE A 95 4.15 -12.01 13.42
CA ILE A 95 4.97 -11.10 14.22
C ILE A 95 4.72 -11.26 15.73
N GLU A 96 3.45 -11.31 16.15
CA GLU A 96 3.07 -11.43 17.57
C GLU A 96 3.52 -12.76 18.20
N LYS A 97 3.57 -13.83 17.42
CA LYS A 97 4.08 -15.14 17.87
C LYS A 97 5.60 -15.14 18.05
N ASP A 98 6.32 -14.26 17.38
CA ASP A 98 7.75 -14.08 17.55
C ASP A 98 8.04 -12.97 18.58
N GLY A 99 8.10 -13.35 19.84
CA GLY A 99 8.32 -12.40 20.94
C GLY A 99 9.61 -11.58 20.84
N ALA A 100 10.53 -11.96 19.94
CA ALA A 100 11.73 -11.16 19.68
C ALA A 100 11.43 -10.02 18.71
N LEU A 101 10.56 -10.21 17.74
CA LEU A 101 10.12 -9.15 16.82
C LEU A 101 9.06 -8.24 17.48
N GLU A 102 8.09 -8.83 18.16
CA GLU A 102 7.03 -8.10 18.85
C GLU A 102 7.57 -6.99 19.77
N ARG A 103 8.61 -7.29 20.54
CA ARG A 103 9.24 -6.32 21.47
C ARG A 103 10.00 -5.19 20.77
N ARG A 104 10.22 -5.30 19.45
CA ARG A 104 11.03 -4.34 18.65
C ARG A 104 10.21 -3.49 17.71
N PHE A 105 8.97 -3.89 17.48
CA PHE A 105 8.03 -3.13 16.66
C PHE A 105 6.91 -2.55 17.51
N GLN A 106 6.74 -1.24 17.43
CA GLN A 106 5.56 -0.57 17.98
C GLN A 106 4.41 -0.74 17.00
N LYS A 107 3.34 -1.41 17.42
CA LYS A 107 2.13 -1.54 16.62
C LYS A 107 1.39 -0.21 16.51
N ILE A 108 1.10 0.19 15.28
CA ILE A 108 0.26 1.34 14.94
C ILE A 108 -0.88 0.81 14.07
N ILE A 109 -2.12 1.02 14.53
CA ILE A 109 -3.30 0.62 13.77
C ILE A 109 -3.67 1.79 12.87
N VAL A 110 -3.77 1.50 11.57
CA VAL A 110 -4.30 2.43 10.56
C VAL A 110 -5.76 2.06 10.36
N GLU A 111 -6.64 2.94 10.84
CA GLU A 111 -8.09 2.76 10.69
C GLU A 111 -8.55 3.20 9.30
N GLN A 112 -9.67 2.66 8.85
CA GLN A 112 -10.32 3.11 7.63
C GLN A 112 -10.77 4.56 7.78
N THR A 113 -10.75 5.30 6.68
CA THR A 113 -11.26 6.68 6.64
C THR A 113 -12.80 6.70 6.66
N ASN A 114 -13.37 7.78 7.20
CA ASN A 114 -14.79 8.06 7.06
C ASN A 114 -15.12 8.65 5.68
N GLU A 115 -16.42 8.85 5.39
CA GLU A 115 -16.86 9.37 4.08
C GLU A 115 -16.35 10.79 3.81
N GLU A 116 -16.28 11.66 4.81
CA GLU A 116 -15.81 13.04 4.67
C GLU A 116 -14.31 13.08 4.38
N GLU A 117 -13.52 12.35 5.14
CA GLU A 117 -12.07 12.22 4.92
C GLU A 117 -11.76 11.60 3.56
N THR A 118 -12.55 10.58 3.15
CA THR A 118 -12.40 9.95 1.84
C THR A 118 -12.69 10.93 0.71
N LEU A 119 -13.73 11.75 0.84
CA LEU A 119 -14.05 12.78 -0.16
C LEU A 119 -12.91 13.79 -0.29
N GLU A 120 -12.30 14.18 0.82
CA GLU A 120 -11.14 15.08 0.82
C GLU A 120 -9.92 14.42 0.13
N ILE A 121 -9.68 13.14 0.40
CA ILE A 121 -8.64 12.38 -0.29
C ILE A 121 -8.89 12.36 -1.80
N LEU A 122 -10.12 12.02 -2.25
CA LEU A 122 -10.46 12.01 -3.67
C LEU A 122 -10.24 13.37 -4.34
N LYS A 123 -10.61 14.47 -3.67
CA LYS A 123 -10.35 15.83 -4.17
C LYS A 123 -8.85 16.11 -4.34
N ASN A 124 -8.02 15.64 -3.43
CA ASN A 124 -6.57 15.85 -3.47
C ASN A 124 -5.86 15.02 -4.56
N ILE A 125 -6.41 13.86 -4.92
CA ILE A 125 -5.82 12.99 -5.96
C ILE A 125 -6.47 13.17 -7.33
N LYS A 126 -7.61 13.88 -7.41
CA LYS A 126 -8.45 14.09 -8.59
C LYS A 126 -7.65 14.44 -9.83
N GLU A 127 -6.80 15.45 -9.75
CA GLU A 127 -6.02 15.96 -10.91
C GLU A 127 -5.17 14.86 -11.55
N LYS A 128 -4.58 13.96 -10.76
CA LYS A 128 -3.75 12.87 -11.30
C LYS A 128 -4.57 11.85 -12.09
N TYR A 129 -5.80 11.58 -11.65
CA TYR A 129 -6.70 10.66 -12.36
C TYR A 129 -7.33 11.33 -13.59
N GLU A 130 -7.61 12.65 -13.53
CA GLU A 130 -8.06 13.44 -14.66
C GLU A 130 -7.01 13.43 -15.78
N ASP A 131 -5.74 13.66 -15.43
CA ASP A 131 -4.63 13.62 -16.38
C ASP A 131 -4.43 12.21 -16.95
N HIS A 132 -4.54 11.17 -16.11
CA HIS A 132 -4.32 9.77 -16.53
C HIS A 132 -5.38 9.28 -17.51
N HIS A 133 -6.65 9.57 -17.24
CA HIS A 133 -7.78 9.12 -18.05
C HIS A 133 -8.21 10.15 -19.10
N ASN A 134 -7.64 11.36 -19.10
CA ASN A 134 -8.05 12.49 -19.95
C ASN A 134 -9.55 12.81 -19.81
N VAL A 135 -10.02 12.95 -18.58
CA VAL A 135 -11.42 13.23 -18.22
C VAL A 135 -11.47 14.31 -17.14
N ILE A 136 -12.66 14.86 -16.85
CA ILE A 136 -12.90 15.75 -15.70
C ILE A 136 -13.89 15.07 -14.76
N TYR A 137 -13.56 14.99 -13.46
CA TYR A 137 -14.49 14.55 -12.44
C TYR A 137 -15.21 15.73 -11.81
N THR A 138 -16.53 15.69 -11.79
CA THR A 138 -17.34 16.67 -11.05
C THR A 138 -17.33 16.35 -9.55
N ASP A 139 -17.63 17.35 -8.72
CA ASP A 139 -17.72 17.13 -7.26
C ASP A 139 -18.84 16.12 -6.89
N GLU A 140 -19.92 16.10 -7.69
CA GLU A 140 -21.00 15.13 -7.54
C GLU A 140 -20.52 13.71 -7.85
N ALA A 141 -19.67 13.53 -8.87
CA ALA A 141 -19.08 12.23 -9.20
C ALA A 141 -18.18 11.73 -8.06
N LEU A 142 -17.33 12.59 -7.48
CA LEU A 142 -16.51 12.22 -6.33
C LEU A 142 -17.36 11.80 -5.14
N LEU A 143 -18.41 12.57 -4.85
CA LEU A 143 -19.34 12.24 -3.77
C LEU A 143 -20.10 10.93 -4.04
N ALA A 144 -20.46 10.68 -5.30
CA ALA A 144 -21.10 9.42 -5.71
C ALA A 144 -20.16 8.22 -5.52
N CYS A 145 -18.87 8.33 -5.91
CA CYS A 145 -17.88 7.27 -5.67
C CYS A 145 -17.82 6.89 -4.19
N VAL A 146 -17.80 7.88 -3.28
CA VAL A 146 -17.78 7.61 -1.84
C VAL A 146 -19.08 6.97 -1.36
N LYS A 147 -20.23 7.57 -1.65
CA LYS A 147 -21.51 7.13 -1.12
C LYS A 147 -21.96 5.78 -1.65
N LEU A 148 -21.79 5.54 -2.97
CA LEU A 148 -22.23 4.28 -3.57
C LEU A 148 -21.34 3.13 -3.13
N THR A 149 -20.02 3.32 -3.08
CA THR A 149 -19.14 2.26 -2.60
C THR A 149 -19.31 2.00 -1.10
N SER A 150 -19.57 3.04 -0.30
CA SER A 150 -19.87 2.87 1.12
C SER A 150 -21.13 2.01 1.31
N ARG A 151 -22.17 2.23 0.49
CA ARG A 151 -23.45 1.56 0.60
C ARG A 151 -23.47 0.14 0.03
N TYR A 152 -22.83 -0.10 -1.11
CA TYR A 152 -22.96 -1.34 -1.87
C TYR A 152 -21.77 -2.27 -1.81
N MET A 153 -20.55 -1.77 -1.48
CA MET A 153 -19.35 -2.56 -1.36
C MET A 153 -19.00 -2.77 0.11
N THR A 154 -19.39 -3.91 0.66
CA THR A 154 -19.17 -4.25 2.09
C THR A 154 -17.89 -5.02 2.36
N ASP A 155 -17.29 -5.59 1.33
CA ASP A 155 -16.09 -6.44 1.38
C ASP A 155 -14.77 -5.65 1.35
N ARG A 156 -14.82 -4.34 1.09
CA ARG A 156 -13.67 -3.45 1.02
C ARG A 156 -13.84 -2.23 1.92
N HIS A 157 -12.73 -1.60 2.24
CA HIS A 157 -12.67 -0.44 3.12
C HIS A 157 -12.46 0.87 2.35
N LEU A 158 -12.90 1.98 2.96
CA LEU A 158 -12.52 3.31 2.53
C LEU A 158 -11.07 3.60 2.98
N PRO A 159 -10.26 4.34 2.19
CA PRO A 159 -10.65 5.04 0.94
C PRO A 159 -10.57 4.18 -0.33
N ASP A 160 -9.96 3.00 -0.28
CA ASP A 160 -9.56 2.21 -1.47
C ASP A 160 -10.73 1.94 -2.42
N LYS A 161 -11.88 1.46 -1.91
CA LYS A 161 -13.04 1.18 -2.75
C LYS A 161 -13.59 2.42 -3.49
N ALA A 162 -13.44 3.59 -2.90
CA ALA A 162 -13.86 4.84 -3.54
C ALA A 162 -12.85 5.31 -4.60
N ILE A 163 -11.57 5.05 -4.38
CA ILE A 163 -10.49 5.30 -5.34
C ILE A 163 -10.64 4.35 -6.54
N ASP A 164 -10.89 3.06 -6.31
CA ASP A 164 -11.15 2.08 -7.35
C ASP A 164 -12.36 2.50 -8.22
N ALA A 165 -13.45 2.97 -7.59
CA ALA A 165 -14.62 3.44 -8.32
C ALA A 165 -14.33 4.71 -9.14
N LEU A 166 -13.48 5.61 -8.65
CA LEU A 166 -13.02 6.78 -9.38
C LEU A 166 -12.23 6.39 -10.63
N ASP A 167 -11.28 5.47 -10.46
CA ASP A 167 -10.41 4.97 -11.53
C ASP A 167 -11.23 4.26 -12.62
N GLU A 168 -12.09 3.34 -12.23
CA GLU A 168 -12.98 2.61 -13.14
C GLU A 168 -13.94 3.54 -13.91
N ALA A 169 -14.52 4.54 -13.22
CA ALA A 169 -15.41 5.51 -13.86
C ALA A 169 -14.67 6.35 -14.91
N GLY A 170 -13.45 6.81 -14.61
CA GLY A 170 -12.62 7.55 -15.55
C GLY A 170 -12.22 6.72 -16.76
N SER A 171 -11.75 5.51 -16.53
CA SER A 171 -11.39 4.56 -17.58
C SER A 171 -12.58 4.28 -18.51
N ARG A 172 -13.77 4.07 -17.95
CA ARG A 172 -14.98 3.80 -18.71
C ARG A 172 -15.39 4.96 -19.59
N VAL A 173 -15.38 6.19 -19.05
CA VAL A 173 -15.69 7.39 -19.84
C VAL A 173 -14.67 7.58 -20.97
N HIS A 174 -13.38 7.44 -20.68
CA HIS A 174 -12.32 7.52 -21.66
C HIS A 174 -12.56 6.52 -22.82
N LEU A 175 -12.89 5.27 -22.53
CA LEU A 175 -13.12 4.22 -23.54
C LEU A 175 -14.40 4.45 -24.34
N THR A 176 -15.44 5.03 -23.76
CA THR A 176 -16.70 5.26 -24.47
C THR A 176 -16.67 6.50 -25.35
N ASN A 177 -15.78 7.45 -25.08
CA ASN A 177 -15.68 8.74 -25.79
C ASN A 177 -14.48 8.80 -26.76
N LEU A 178 -14.03 7.68 -27.27
CA LEU A 178 -12.89 7.61 -28.22
C LEU A 178 -13.08 8.41 -29.53
N ASP A 179 -14.32 8.78 -29.88
CA ASP A 179 -14.65 9.52 -31.10
C ASP A 179 -14.80 11.05 -30.91
N VAL A 180 -14.60 11.56 -29.71
CA VAL A 180 -14.71 13.00 -29.41
C VAL A 180 -13.35 13.67 -29.59
N PRO A 181 -13.28 14.82 -30.34
CA PRO A 181 -12.04 15.60 -30.41
C PRO A 181 -11.53 15.95 -29.02
N PRO A 182 -10.24 16.25 -28.80
CA PRO A 182 -9.59 16.31 -27.50
C PRO A 182 -10.11 17.45 -26.62
N HIS A 183 -11.40 17.41 -26.32
CA HIS A 183 -12.03 18.16 -25.24
C HIS A 183 -12.22 17.20 -24.08
N ILE A 184 -11.81 17.65 -22.90
CA ILE A 184 -11.94 16.90 -21.66
C ILE A 184 -13.44 16.66 -21.38
N ASP A 185 -13.87 15.40 -21.32
CA ASP A 185 -15.25 15.05 -21.03
C ASP A 185 -15.51 14.98 -19.52
N ALA A 186 -16.59 15.60 -19.10
CA ALA A 186 -16.97 15.57 -17.68
C ALA A 186 -17.56 14.20 -17.31
N VAL A 187 -16.97 13.50 -16.34
CA VAL A 187 -17.55 12.33 -15.71
C VAL A 187 -18.76 12.75 -14.89
N SER A 188 -19.95 12.46 -15.39
CA SER A 188 -21.20 12.85 -14.75
C SER A 188 -21.81 11.70 -13.93
N TYR A 189 -22.54 12.06 -12.89
CA TYR A 189 -23.29 11.15 -12.03
C TYR A 189 -24.24 10.20 -12.76
N THR A 190 -24.69 10.58 -13.96
CA THR A 190 -25.61 9.78 -14.77
C THR A 190 -25.05 8.42 -15.19
N HIS A 191 -23.71 8.29 -15.36
CA HIS A 191 -23.08 7.02 -15.72
C HIS A 191 -23.00 6.03 -14.55
N LEU A 192 -22.89 6.51 -13.33
CA LEU A 192 -22.92 5.65 -12.14
C LEU A 192 -24.34 5.14 -11.83
N ARG A 193 -25.37 5.91 -12.18
CA ARG A 193 -26.77 5.54 -11.96
C ARG A 193 -27.32 4.50 -12.96
N ALA A 194 -26.74 4.40 -14.15
CA ALA A 194 -27.19 3.45 -15.17
C ALA A 194 -27.02 1.98 -14.73
N HIS A 195 -26.08 1.68 -13.84
CA HIS A 195 -25.90 0.35 -13.27
C HIS A 195 -26.90 -0.02 -12.18
N GLU A 196 -27.53 0.96 -11.51
CA GLU A 196 -28.57 0.66 -10.50
C GLU A 196 -29.87 0.16 -11.13
N THR A 197 -30.13 0.46 -12.41
CA THR A 197 -31.37 0.11 -13.09
C THR A 197 -31.32 -1.22 -13.85
N GLU A 198 -30.16 -1.79 -14.10
CA GLU A 198 -30.01 -3.10 -14.75
C GLU A 198 -29.96 -4.29 -13.76
N ALA A 199 -29.97 -4.03 -12.45
CA ALA A 199 -29.88 -5.06 -11.41
C ALA A 199 -31.25 -5.44 -10.78
N TYR A 200 -32.39 -5.10 -11.46
CA TYR A 200 -33.76 -5.53 -11.08
C TYR A 200 -34.41 -6.31 -12.18
#